data_f1a70cd0c34a76897f1beb5d3262efc6
#
_entry.id   f1a70cd0c34a76897f1beb5d3262efc6
#
_cell.length_a   1.000
_cell.length_b   1.000
_cell.length_c   1.000
_cell.angle_alpha   90.00
_cell.angle_beta   90.00
_cell.angle_gamma   90.00
#
_symmetry.space_group_name_H-M   'P 1'
#
loop_
_entity.id
_entity.type
_entity.pdbx_description
1 polymer ?
#
loop_
_entity_poly.entity_id
_entity_poly.type
_entity_poly.pdbx_seq_one_letter_code
_entity_poly.pdbx_strand_id
1 'polypeptide(L)'
;MSFLASVGVTNVDLMYVGMPRVPQEGEEIFSQDFRVLLGGGAPGTAVNAARLGIPTRLATYLGSDLFSGFARAQFEQNGVSPYNLAAEGETGIPVNVTSAMLTPGDRTFATYCKPTAITDELLERVYTMSKGAKLVQMQEGFLPVY
;
A
#
# COMPACT_ATOMS: atom_id res chain seq x y z
N MET A 1 20.65 -15.54 4.78
CA MET A 1 19.60 -15.44 5.81
C MET A 1 18.25 -15.58 5.10
N SER A 2 17.33 -16.38 5.63
CA SER A 2 16.00 -16.57 5.01
C SER A 2 15.15 -15.32 5.23
N PHE A 3 14.38 -14.89 4.24
CA PHE A 3 13.51 -13.73 4.32
C PHE A 3 12.18 -13.96 3.58
N LEU A 4 11.20 -13.13 3.90
CA LEU A 4 9.94 -12.99 3.18
C LEU A 4 10.06 -11.82 2.19
N ALA A 5 9.66 -12.03 0.94
CA ALA A 5 9.47 -10.96 -0.02
C ALA A 5 7.97 -10.66 -0.18
N SER A 6 7.62 -9.39 -0.12
CA SER A 6 6.25 -8.91 -0.34
C SER A 6 6.24 -7.88 -1.48
N VAL A 7 5.36 -8.04 -2.45
CA VAL A 7 5.32 -7.24 -3.67
C VAL A 7 3.91 -6.78 -3.97
N GLY A 8 3.70 -5.48 -4.07
CA GLY A 8 2.40 -4.92 -4.43
C GLY A 8 2.27 -3.44 -4.12
N VAL A 9 1.11 -2.89 -4.43
CA VAL A 9 0.82 -1.47 -4.20
C VAL A 9 0.62 -1.16 -2.72
N THR A 10 1.00 0.05 -2.35
CA THR A 10 0.68 0.64 -1.06
C THR A 10 -0.64 1.39 -1.14
N ASN A 11 -1.48 1.24 -0.13
CA ASN A 11 -2.66 2.08 0.09
C ASN A 11 -2.43 3.01 1.28
N VAL A 12 -3.03 4.20 1.19
CA VAL A 12 -3.26 5.07 2.34
C VAL A 12 -4.77 5.25 2.48
N ASP A 13 -5.30 4.83 3.62
CA ASP A 13 -6.71 4.81 3.91
C ASP A 13 -7.10 6.01 4.78
N LEU A 14 -7.95 6.89 4.24
CA LEU A 14 -8.56 8.04 4.92
C LEU A 14 -9.89 7.57 5.49
N MET A 15 -9.91 7.23 6.77
CA MET A 15 -11.07 6.62 7.43
C MET A 15 -11.93 7.66 8.14
N TYR A 16 -13.17 7.81 7.69
CA TYR A 16 -14.22 8.60 8.33
C TYR A 16 -15.06 7.66 9.20
N VAL A 17 -14.86 7.72 10.51
CA VAL A 17 -15.44 6.78 11.46
C VAL A 17 -16.67 7.36 12.13
N GLY A 18 -17.72 6.55 12.29
CA GLY A 18 -18.96 6.95 12.96
C GLY A 18 -19.81 7.91 12.14
N MET A 19 -19.81 7.74 10.83
CA MET A 19 -20.75 8.44 9.95
C MET A 19 -22.17 7.86 10.12
N PRO A 20 -23.22 8.67 10.19
CA PRO A 20 -24.58 8.17 10.34
C PRO A 20 -25.05 7.42 9.08
N ARG A 21 -24.57 7.82 7.92
CA ARG A 21 -24.79 7.21 6.59
C ARG A 21 -23.77 7.72 5.58
N VAL A 22 -23.76 7.21 4.38
CA VAL A 22 -23.03 7.78 3.25
C VAL A 22 -23.72 9.08 2.80
N PRO A 23 -22.99 10.17 2.49
CA PRO A 23 -23.60 11.40 1.96
C PRO A 23 -24.21 11.17 0.58
N GLN A 24 -25.29 11.86 0.30
CA GLN A 24 -25.86 11.97 -1.05
C GLN A 24 -25.18 13.09 -1.83
N GLU A 25 -25.37 13.12 -3.13
CA GLU A 25 -24.82 14.19 -3.97
C GLU A 25 -25.30 15.58 -3.46
N GLY A 26 -24.34 16.48 -3.28
CA GLY A 26 -24.60 17.82 -2.76
C GLY A 26 -24.69 17.93 -1.24
N GLU A 27 -24.54 16.83 -0.48
CA GLU A 27 -24.56 16.86 0.98
C GLU A 27 -23.15 16.89 1.60
N GLU A 28 -23.09 17.52 2.76
CA GLU A 28 -21.97 17.38 3.70
C GLU A 28 -22.45 16.67 4.96
N ILE A 29 -21.72 15.63 5.38
CA ILE A 29 -21.99 14.88 6.62
C ILE A 29 -20.71 14.80 7.43
N PHE A 30 -20.83 14.98 8.74
CA PHE A 30 -19.69 14.95 9.65
C PHE A 30 -19.49 13.57 10.26
N SER A 31 -18.24 13.07 10.22
CA SER A 31 -17.82 11.87 10.96
C SER A 31 -17.52 12.22 12.43
N GLN A 32 -17.58 11.23 13.29
CA GLN A 32 -17.24 11.38 14.71
C GLN A 32 -15.73 11.34 14.96
N ASP A 33 -14.99 10.59 14.11
CA ASP A 33 -13.54 10.43 14.20
C ASP A 33 -12.94 10.32 12.79
N PHE A 34 -11.64 10.63 12.68
CA PHE A 34 -10.90 10.55 11.44
C PHE A 34 -9.53 9.92 11.66
N ARG A 35 -9.15 8.98 10.81
CA ARG A 35 -7.85 8.28 10.89
C ARG A 35 -7.21 8.17 9.53
N VAL A 36 -5.88 8.23 9.51
CA VAL A 36 -5.07 7.91 8.33
C VAL A 36 -4.29 6.65 8.63
N LEU A 37 -4.48 5.60 7.84
CA LEU A 37 -3.88 4.30 8.07
C LEU A 37 -3.09 3.84 6.85
N LEU A 38 -2.02 3.11 7.11
CA LEU A 38 -1.32 2.34 6.08
C LEU A 38 -2.15 1.11 5.73
N GLY A 39 -2.45 0.95 4.44
CA GLY A 39 -3.19 -0.18 3.88
C GLY A 39 -2.42 -0.88 2.76
N GLY A 40 -3.09 -1.82 2.13
CA GLY A 40 -2.54 -2.67 1.08
C GLY A 40 -2.07 -4.04 1.59
N GLY A 41 -2.31 -5.07 0.79
CA GLY A 41 -1.98 -6.45 1.17
C GLY A 41 -0.48 -6.69 1.35
N ALA A 42 0.33 -6.21 0.41
CA ALA A 42 1.78 -6.36 0.47
C ALA A 42 2.42 -5.54 1.61
N PRO A 43 2.10 -4.25 1.79
CA PRO A 43 2.56 -3.48 2.94
C PRO A 43 2.15 -4.08 4.28
N GLY A 44 0.89 -4.49 4.40
CA GLY A 44 0.37 -5.13 5.61
C GLY A 44 1.12 -6.41 5.97
N THR A 45 1.37 -7.27 4.99
CA THR A 45 2.17 -8.50 5.17
C THR A 45 3.59 -8.16 5.62
N ALA A 46 4.25 -7.22 4.95
CA ALA A 46 5.64 -6.83 5.26
C ALA A 46 5.76 -6.27 6.68
N VAL A 47 4.88 -5.34 7.06
CA VAL A 47 4.89 -4.71 8.39
C VAL A 47 4.63 -5.73 9.49
N ASN A 48 3.63 -6.61 9.32
CA ASN A 48 3.32 -7.62 10.32
C ASN A 48 4.43 -8.66 10.46
N ALA A 49 5.04 -9.09 9.34
CA ALA A 49 6.18 -10.00 9.38
C ALA A 49 7.38 -9.36 10.09
N ALA A 50 7.69 -8.10 9.80
CA ALA A 50 8.77 -7.37 10.46
C ALA A 50 8.53 -7.24 11.97
N ARG A 51 7.31 -6.94 12.40
CA ARG A 51 6.92 -6.92 13.83
C ARG A 51 7.10 -8.27 14.54
N LEU A 52 6.96 -9.36 13.81
CA LEU A 52 7.22 -10.71 14.30
C LEU A 52 8.70 -11.10 14.26
N GLY A 53 9.60 -10.19 13.88
CA GLY A 53 11.03 -10.44 13.77
C GLY A 53 11.44 -11.25 12.54
N ILE A 54 10.55 -11.42 11.56
CA ILE A 54 10.85 -12.11 10.31
C ILE A 54 11.58 -11.14 9.37
N PRO A 55 12.80 -11.47 8.89
CA PRO A 55 13.46 -10.66 7.88
C PRO A 55 12.58 -10.50 6.66
N THR A 56 12.31 -9.25 6.27
CA THR A 56 11.31 -8.95 5.25
C THR A 56 11.85 -7.93 4.25
N ARG A 57 11.52 -8.13 2.97
CA ARG A 57 11.71 -7.15 1.90
C ARG A 57 10.36 -6.79 1.31
N LEU A 58 10.11 -5.50 1.12
CA LEU A 58 8.90 -4.99 0.47
C LEU A 58 9.28 -4.30 -0.82
N ALA A 59 8.63 -4.65 -1.94
CA ALA A 59 8.67 -3.88 -3.17
C ALA A 59 7.30 -3.21 -3.39
N THR A 60 7.30 -1.90 -3.53
CA THR A 60 6.09 -1.10 -3.69
C THR A 60 6.38 0.21 -4.41
N TYR A 61 5.34 0.93 -4.82
CA TYR A 61 5.47 2.21 -5.50
C TYR A 61 5.37 3.36 -4.50
N LEU A 62 6.35 4.27 -4.51
CA LEU A 62 6.39 5.45 -3.65
C LEU A 62 6.90 6.67 -4.44
N GLY A 63 6.15 7.76 -4.41
CA GLY A 63 6.51 9.04 -5.00
C GLY A 63 7.09 10.03 -3.98
N SER A 64 7.08 11.31 -4.34
CA SER A 64 7.46 12.42 -3.47
C SER A 64 6.25 13.16 -2.86
N ASP A 65 5.05 12.64 -3.07
CA ASP A 65 3.80 13.21 -2.58
C ASP A 65 3.58 12.96 -1.08
N LEU A 66 2.56 13.63 -0.51
CA LEU A 66 2.21 13.55 0.90
C LEU A 66 1.91 12.12 1.38
N PHE A 67 1.17 11.35 0.58
CA PHE A 67 0.75 10.01 0.97
C PHE A 67 1.90 9.01 0.92
N SER A 68 2.78 9.14 -0.07
CA SER A 68 4.03 8.38 -0.12
C SER A 68 4.96 8.73 1.06
N GLY A 69 4.99 9.99 1.48
CA GLY A 69 5.72 10.44 2.67
C GLY A 69 5.17 9.79 3.94
N PHE A 70 3.85 9.78 4.12
CA PHE A 70 3.19 9.08 5.22
C PHE A 70 3.54 7.58 5.23
N ALA A 71 3.42 6.92 4.08
CA ALA A 71 3.73 5.49 3.97
C ALA A 71 5.18 5.17 4.35
N ARG A 72 6.15 5.98 3.89
CA ARG A 72 7.57 5.82 4.28
C ARG A 72 7.77 5.92 5.78
N ALA A 73 7.16 6.90 6.42
CA ALA A 73 7.25 7.06 7.87
C ALA A 73 6.70 5.83 8.61
N GLN A 74 5.57 5.26 8.13
CA GLN A 74 5.01 4.04 8.69
C GLN A 74 5.92 2.82 8.48
N PHE A 75 6.56 2.69 7.34
CA PHE A 75 7.53 1.62 7.08
C PHE A 75 8.75 1.75 7.99
N GLU A 76 9.32 2.94 8.10
CA GLU A 76 10.48 3.21 8.95
C GLU A 76 10.20 2.88 10.43
N GLN A 77 9.05 3.31 10.96
CA GLN A 77 8.60 3.00 12.33
C GLN A 77 8.50 1.50 12.61
N ASN A 78 8.27 0.69 11.57
CA ASN A 78 8.15 -0.76 11.69
C ASN A 78 9.40 -1.52 11.20
N GLY A 79 10.51 -0.83 10.94
CA GLY A 79 11.76 -1.45 10.51
C GLY A 79 11.71 -2.05 9.10
N VAL A 80 10.81 -1.58 8.25
CA VAL A 80 10.70 -2.01 6.85
C VAL A 80 11.34 -0.97 5.94
N SER A 81 12.33 -1.39 5.13
CA SER A 81 12.93 -0.56 4.07
C SER A 81 12.37 -0.99 2.71
N PRO A 82 11.46 -0.22 2.11
CA PRO A 82 10.85 -0.61 0.85
C PRO A 82 11.81 -0.43 -0.33
N TYR A 83 11.79 -1.40 -1.24
CA TYR A 83 12.34 -1.26 -2.58
C TYR A 83 11.33 -0.52 -3.45
N ASN A 84 11.69 0.65 -3.95
CA ASN A 84 10.77 1.47 -4.72
C ASN A 84 10.67 0.99 -6.17
N LEU A 85 9.46 0.65 -6.60
CA LEU A 85 9.14 0.23 -7.97
C LEU A 85 8.78 1.41 -8.89
N ALA A 86 8.51 2.60 -8.34
CA ALA A 86 8.22 3.77 -9.16
C ALA A 86 9.41 4.11 -10.07
N ALA A 87 9.11 4.64 -11.26
CA ALA A 87 10.14 5.11 -12.18
C ALA A 87 10.88 6.31 -11.58
N GLU A 88 12.12 6.50 -11.99
CA GLU A 88 12.87 7.70 -11.64
C GLU A 88 12.17 8.93 -12.24
N GLY A 89 11.97 9.97 -11.43
CA GLY A 89 11.24 11.17 -11.84
C GLY A 89 9.72 11.00 -11.91
N GLU A 90 9.18 9.91 -11.36
CA GLU A 90 7.74 9.67 -11.29
C GLU A 90 6.99 10.85 -10.67
N THR A 91 6.01 11.38 -11.40
CA THR A 91 5.16 12.48 -10.95
C THR A 91 3.76 11.99 -10.57
N GLY A 92 3.13 12.68 -9.62
CA GLY A 92 1.80 12.34 -9.12
C GLY A 92 1.85 11.47 -7.87
N ILE A 93 0.76 10.74 -7.63
CA ILE A 93 0.57 9.91 -6.43
C ILE A 93 0.58 8.44 -6.86
N PRO A 94 1.69 7.69 -6.65
CA PRO A 94 1.77 6.28 -7.06
C PRO A 94 1.14 5.30 -6.06
N VAL A 95 0.87 5.74 -4.84
CA VAL A 95 0.11 4.96 -3.85
C VAL A 95 -1.39 5.06 -4.13
N ASN A 96 -2.15 4.01 -3.79
CA ASN A 96 -3.60 4.14 -3.79
C ASN A 96 -4.04 4.99 -2.59
N VAL A 97 -5.04 5.83 -2.80
CA VAL A 97 -5.65 6.62 -1.72
C VAL A 97 -7.12 6.29 -1.65
N THR A 98 -7.56 5.78 -0.52
CA THR A 98 -8.95 5.34 -0.30
C THR A 98 -9.62 6.21 0.75
N SER A 99 -10.75 6.84 0.40
CA SER A 99 -11.70 7.37 1.39
C SER A 99 -12.60 6.23 1.84
N ALA A 100 -12.51 5.86 3.11
CA ALA A 100 -13.31 4.81 3.73
C ALA A 100 -14.34 5.42 4.66
N MET A 101 -15.61 5.29 4.33
CA MET A 101 -16.75 5.82 5.11
C MET A 101 -17.36 4.67 5.91
N LEU A 102 -17.22 4.72 7.24
CA LEU A 102 -17.71 3.68 8.15
C LEU A 102 -19.04 4.13 8.76
N THR A 103 -20.09 3.42 8.43
CA THR A 103 -21.44 3.62 8.92
C THR A 103 -21.87 2.47 9.84
N PRO A 104 -23.00 2.56 10.58
CA PRO A 104 -23.45 1.46 11.45
C PRO A 104 -23.74 0.16 10.70
N GLY A 105 -24.09 0.21 9.41
CA GLY A 105 -24.46 -0.97 8.64
C GLY A 105 -23.27 -1.64 7.93
N ASP A 106 -22.36 -0.84 7.37
CA ASP A 106 -21.23 -1.32 6.56
C ASP A 106 -20.21 -0.19 6.32
N ARG A 107 -19.33 -0.39 5.39
CA ARG A 107 -18.30 0.54 4.94
C ARG A 107 -18.40 0.77 3.43
N THR A 108 -18.15 1.99 3.01
CA THR A 108 -18.14 2.38 1.59
C THR A 108 -16.81 3.02 1.26
N PHE A 109 -16.32 2.78 0.04
CA PHE A 109 -15.01 3.24 -0.38
C PHE A 109 -15.09 4.07 -1.66
N ALA A 110 -14.24 5.10 -1.72
CA ALA A 110 -13.87 5.77 -2.96
C ALA A 110 -12.35 5.74 -3.05
N THR A 111 -11.80 5.08 -4.07
CA THR A 111 -10.37 4.86 -4.19
C THR A 111 -9.80 5.52 -5.44
N TYR A 112 -8.77 6.34 -5.25
CA TYR A 112 -7.86 6.75 -6.31
C TYR A 112 -6.80 5.66 -6.49
N CYS A 113 -6.61 5.22 -7.72
CA CYS A 113 -5.56 4.28 -8.10
C CYS A 113 -4.91 4.78 -9.40
N LYS A 114 -3.59 4.94 -9.39
CA LYS A 114 -2.85 5.24 -10.60
C LYS A 114 -2.57 3.93 -11.35
N PRO A 115 -3.05 3.76 -12.59
CA PRO A 115 -2.70 2.62 -13.41
C PRO A 115 -1.18 2.57 -13.62
N THR A 116 -0.56 1.43 -13.39
CA THR A 116 0.86 1.20 -13.62
C THR A 116 1.03 0.03 -14.58
N ALA A 117 1.73 0.27 -15.68
CA ALA A 117 2.08 -0.81 -16.60
C ALA A 117 3.11 -1.74 -15.95
N ILE A 118 2.87 -3.04 -16.03
CA ILE A 118 3.84 -4.06 -15.63
C ILE A 118 4.67 -4.40 -16.87
N THR A 119 5.91 -3.94 -16.88
CA THR A 119 6.87 -4.14 -17.96
C THR A 119 7.85 -5.27 -17.63
N ASP A 120 8.50 -5.84 -18.64
CA ASP A 120 9.53 -6.87 -18.43
C ASP A 120 10.68 -6.36 -17.53
N GLU A 121 11.07 -5.08 -17.68
CA GLU A 121 12.06 -4.45 -16.81
C GLU A 121 11.60 -4.43 -15.34
N LEU A 122 10.34 -4.09 -15.10
CA LEU A 122 9.77 -4.09 -13.76
C LEU A 122 9.73 -5.50 -13.16
N LEU A 123 9.35 -6.49 -13.95
CA LEU A 123 9.34 -7.90 -13.54
C LEU A 123 10.76 -8.38 -13.17
N GLU A 124 11.78 -8.02 -13.95
CA GLU A 124 13.18 -8.36 -13.64
C GLU A 124 13.67 -7.70 -12.33
N ARG A 125 13.26 -6.45 -12.08
CA ARG A 125 13.55 -5.76 -10.81
C ARG A 125 12.91 -6.47 -9.61
N VAL A 126 11.66 -6.90 -9.76
CA VAL A 126 10.93 -7.67 -8.73
C VAL A 126 11.58 -9.03 -8.52
N TYR A 127 11.94 -9.74 -9.57
CA TYR A 127 12.66 -11.01 -9.49
C TYR A 127 13.98 -10.86 -8.72
N THR A 128 14.78 -9.87 -9.08
CA THR A 128 16.08 -9.61 -8.42
C THR A 128 15.90 -9.32 -6.93
N MET A 129 14.90 -8.52 -6.56
CA MET A 129 14.60 -8.18 -5.17
C MET A 129 14.13 -9.40 -4.36
N SER A 130 13.34 -10.27 -4.97
CA SER A 130 12.72 -11.43 -4.29
C SER A 130 13.58 -12.72 -4.37
N LYS A 131 14.63 -12.72 -5.17
CA LYS A 131 15.51 -13.87 -5.35
C LYS A 131 16.09 -14.36 -4.01
N GLY A 132 15.92 -15.65 -3.73
CA GLY A 132 16.36 -16.29 -2.50
C GLY A 132 15.41 -16.13 -1.32
N ALA A 133 14.23 -15.53 -1.51
CA ALA A 133 13.19 -15.52 -0.49
C ALA A 133 12.70 -16.94 -0.20
N LYS A 134 12.37 -17.23 1.05
CA LYS A 134 11.72 -18.48 1.47
C LYS A 134 10.23 -18.49 1.17
N LEU A 135 9.62 -17.30 1.20
CA LEU A 135 8.22 -17.08 0.89
C LEU A 135 8.11 -15.79 0.09
N VAL A 136 7.33 -15.82 -0.97
CA VAL A 136 6.99 -14.63 -1.75
C VAL A 136 5.47 -14.45 -1.70
N GLN A 137 5.04 -13.29 -1.24
CA GLN A 137 3.67 -12.82 -1.35
C GLN A 137 3.66 -11.70 -2.38
N MET A 138 2.82 -11.81 -3.42
CA MET A 138 2.76 -10.78 -4.44
C MET A 138 1.34 -10.54 -4.93
N GLN A 139 1.11 -9.34 -5.40
CA GLN A 139 -0.11 -8.97 -6.09
C GLN A 139 -0.15 -9.68 -7.46
N GLU A 140 -1.35 -10.06 -7.90
CA GLU A 140 -1.60 -10.89 -9.08
C GLU A 140 -0.82 -10.45 -10.34
N GLY A 141 -0.77 -9.14 -10.62
CA GLY A 141 -0.06 -8.60 -11.78
C GLY A 141 1.44 -8.92 -11.84
N PHE A 142 2.06 -9.34 -10.74
CA PHE A 142 3.48 -9.72 -10.68
C PHE A 142 3.73 -11.24 -10.80
N LEU A 143 2.68 -12.05 -10.91
CA LEU A 143 2.82 -13.51 -11.04
C LEU A 143 3.74 -13.95 -12.19
N PRO A 144 3.82 -13.25 -13.34
CA PRO A 144 4.75 -13.62 -14.41
C PRO A 144 6.25 -13.58 -14.05
N VAL A 145 6.61 -13.11 -12.85
CA VAL A 145 8.00 -13.16 -12.33
C VAL A 145 8.47 -14.59 -12.14
N TYR A 146 7.57 -15.52 -11.88
CA TYR A 146 7.81 -16.94 -11.62
C TYR A 146 7.03 -17.82 -12.60
#